data_f99adee8171c7eb0e84dda458faf1b07
#
_entry.id   f99adee8171c7eb0e84dda458faf1b07
#
_cell.length_a   1.000
_cell.length_b   1.000
_cell.length_c   1.000
_cell.angle_alpha   90.00
_cell.angle_beta   90.00
_cell.angle_gamma   90.00
#
_symmetry.space_group_name_H-M   'P 1'
#
loop_
_entity.id
_entity.type
_entity.pdbx_description
1 polymer ?
#
loop_
_entity_poly.entity_id
_entity_poly.type
_entity_poly.pdbx_seq_one_letter_code
_entity_poly.pdbx_strand_id
1 'polypeptide(L)'
;MNGDLIDTNVIIRVLNGDQQAVELFDSLESIHISAITVGELMYGAYKSSKTQDNIKLFDEFLSEYTIIGIDENVSRIYGKTKAELVLKGVNIPENEIWIAATANHNNLRIISYDEHFSCFSE
;
A
#
# COMPACT_ATOMS: atom_id res chain seq x y z
N MET A 1 15.01 -2.46 -11.95
CA MET A 1 13.84 -2.61 -11.10
C MET A 1 14.03 -1.86 -9.82
N ASN A 2 13.07 -1.07 -9.45
CA ASN A 2 13.22 -0.19 -8.30
C ASN A 2 12.63 -0.76 -7.02
N GLY A 3 11.93 -1.86 -7.11
CA GLY A 3 11.38 -2.52 -5.94
C GLY A 3 9.86 -2.63 -5.95
N ASP A 4 9.33 -2.95 -4.78
CA ASP A 4 7.93 -3.27 -4.62
C ASP A 4 7.27 -2.37 -3.57
N LEU A 5 6.04 -1.95 -3.83
CA LEU A 5 5.22 -1.22 -2.89
C LEU A 5 4.17 -2.20 -2.35
N ILE A 6 4.19 -2.42 -1.04
CA ILE A 6 3.39 -3.47 -0.41
C ILE A 6 2.09 -2.87 0.11
N ASP A 7 0.96 -3.42 -0.35
CA ASP A 7 -0.34 -2.97 0.09
C ASP A 7 -0.68 -3.48 1.49
N THR A 8 -1.60 -2.80 2.13
CA THR A 8 -2.02 -3.07 3.50
C THR A 8 -2.45 -4.52 3.70
N ASN A 9 -3.21 -5.09 2.75
CA ASN A 9 -3.74 -6.45 2.92
C ASN A 9 -2.63 -7.50 2.96
N VAL A 10 -1.53 -7.28 2.25
CA VAL A 10 -0.39 -8.20 2.31
C VAL A 10 0.28 -8.11 3.68
N ILE A 11 0.49 -6.89 4.18
CA ILE A 11 1.11 -6.68 5.50
C ILE A 11 0.31 -7.36 6.59
N ILE A 12 -1.02 -7.17 6.59
CA ILE A 12 -1.88 -7.77 7.61
C ILE A 12 -1.77 -9.30 7.58
N ARG A 13 -1.78 -9.89 6.41
CA ARG A 13 -1.65 -11.36 6.30
C ARG A 13 -0.29 -11.86 6.77
N VAL A 14 0.78 -11.12 6.45
CA VAL A 14 2.12 -11.46 6.91
C VAL A 14 2.16 -11.45 8.43
N LEU A 15 1.63 -10.40 9.05
CA LEU A 15 1.66 -10.26 10.51
C LEU A 15 0.75 -11.26 11.19
N ASN A 16 -0.27 -11.76 10.51
CA ASN A 16 -1.14 -12.82 11.04
C ASN A 16 -0.58 -14.22 10.82
N GLY A 17 0.59 -14.32 10.19
CA GLY A 17 1.23 -15.62 10.01
C GLY A 17 0.68 -16.45 8.84
N ASP A 18 -0.05 -15.81 7.90
CA ASP A 18 -0.51 -16.49 6.70
C ASP A 18 0.71 -16.96 5.93
N GLN A 19 0.88 -18.27 5.79
CA GLN A 19 2.11 -18.81 5.21
C GLN A 19 2.33 -18.37 3.78
N GLN A 20 1.29 -18.32 2.97
CA GLN A 20 1.41 -17.87 1.58
C GLN A 20 1.90 -16.43 1.51
N ALA A 21 1.36 -15.56 2.35
CA ALA A 21 1.77 -14.16 2.37
C ALA A 21 3.21 -14.00 2.86
N VAL A 22 3.59 -14.77 3.88
CA VAL A 22 4.96 -14.76 4.40
C VAL A 22 5.93 -15.20 3.31
N GLU A 23 5.60 -16.26 2.58
CA GLU A 23 6.47 -16.74 1.51
C GLU A 23 6.60 -15.70 0.38
N LEU A 24 5.49 -15.07 0.01
CA LEU A 24 5.52 -14.01 -0.97
C LEU A 24 6.42 -12.87 -0.50
N PHE A 25 6.20 -12.40 0.72
CA PHE A 25 6.94 -11.28 1.29
C PHE A 25 8.44 -11.58 1.35
N ASP A 26 8.80 -12.79 1.78
CA ASP A 26 10.21 -13.19 1.90
C ASP A 26 10.90 -13.28 0.55
N SER A 27 10.15 -13.41 -0.54
CA SER A 27 10.73 -13.48 -1.88
C SER A 27 11.07 -12.09 -2.44
N LEU A 28 10.62 -11.01 -1.80
CA LEU A 28 10.79 -9.66 -2.31
C LEU A 28 12.11 -9.08 -1.82
N GLU A 29 12.77 -8.29 -2.67
CA GLU A 29 14.12 -7.80 -2.37
C GLU A 29 14.16 -6.37 -1.88
N SER A 30 13.29 -5.52 -2.39
CA SER A 30 13.32 -4.10 -2.04
C SER A 30 11.90 -3.66 -1.72
N ILE A 31 11.62 -3.52 -0.43
CA ILE A 31 10.26 -3.29 0.07
C ILE A 31 10.08 -1.83 0.45
N HIS A 32 8.99 -1.25 -0.05
CA HIS A 32 8.60 0.12 0.25
C HIS A 32 7.13 0.12 0.69
N ILE A 33 6.76 1.08 1.52
CA ILE A 33 5.41 1.19 2.05
C ILE A 33 4.93 2.63 1.88
N SER A 34 3.70 2.81 1.39
CA SER A 34 3.10 4.13 1.23
C SER A 34 2.68 4.71 2.57
N ALA A 35 2.80 6.04 2.72
CA ALA A 35 2.25 6.73 3.89
C ALA A 35 0.75 6.48 4.02
N ILE A 36 0.04 6.25 2.92
CA ILE A 36 -1.39 5.91 2.95
C ILE A 36 -1.59 4.59 3.70
N THR A 37 -0.74 3.60 3.42
CA THR A 37 -0.80 2.30 4.09
C THR A 37 -0.54 2.44 5.58
N VAL A 38 0.40 3.30 5.98
CA VAL A 38 0.61 3.59 7.41
C VAL A 38 -0.70 4.07 8.05
N GLY A 39 -1.40 5.00 7.37
CA GLY A 39 -2.69 5.50 7.87
C GLY A 39 -3.72 4.40 8.01
N GLU A 40 -3.80 3.50 7.04
CA GLU A 40 -4.75 2.38 7.10
C GLU A 40 -4.45 1.43 8.24
N LEU A 41 -3.17 1.15 8.48
CA LEU A 41 -2.76 0.30 9.59
C LEU A 41 -3.12 0.95 10.93
N MET A 42 -2.84 2.25 11.07
CA MET A 42 -3.16 2.97 12.30
C MET A 42 -4.66 3.04 12.54
N TYR A 43 -5.46 3.28 11.49
CA TYR A 43 -6.90 3.25 11.63
C TYR A 43 -7.37 1.88 12.14
N GLY A 44 -6.84 0.81 11.56
CA GLY A 44 -7.17 -0.55 12.00
C GLY A 44 -6.83 -0.78 13.46
N ALA A 45 -5.65 -0.29 13.90
CA ALA A 45 -5.23 -0.43 15.30
C ALA A 45 -6.18 0.34 16.24
N TYR A 46 -6.49 1.59 15.90
CA TYR A 46 -7.32 2.43 16.78
C TYR A 46 -8.75 1.92 16.92
N LYS A 47 -9.29 1.26 15.89
CA LYS A 47 -10.64 0.73 16.00
C LYS A 47 -10.70 -0.67 16.60
N SER A 48 -9.55 -1.28 16.85
CA SER A 48 -9.50 -2.64 17.42
C SER A 48 -9.65 -2.60 18.93
N SER A 49 -9.93 -3.77 19.53
CA SER A 49 -10.01 -3.89 20.99
C SER A 49 -8.63 -3.93 21.64
N LYS A 50 -7.56 -4.07 20.84
CA LYS A 50 -6.19 -4.15 21.36
C LYS A 50 -5.33 -3.06 20.71
N THR A 51 -5.76 -1.81 20.87
CA THR A 51 -5.16 -0.67 20.21
C THR A 51 -3.65 -0.59 20.44
N GLN A 52 -3.21 -0.61 21.71
CA GLN A 52 -1.80 -0.41 22.01
C GLN A 52 -0.94 -1.56 21.50
N ASP A 53 -1.44 -2.79 21.63
CA ASP A 53 -0.71 -3.95 21.14
C ASP A 53 -0.54 -3.88 19.63
N ASN A 54 -1.58 -3.48 18.92
CA ASN A 54 -1.52 -3.40 17.46
C ASN A 54 -0.65 -2.25 16.98
N ILE A 55 -0.69 -1.10 17.65
CA ILE A 55 0.20 0.02 17.31
C ILE A 55 1.66 -0.43 17.44
N LYS A 56 1.98 -1.09 18.55
CA LYS A 56 3.35 -1.55 18.77
C LYS A 56 3.77 -2.53 17.68
N LEU A 57 2.92 -3.48 17.34
CA LEU A 57 3.20 -4.46 16.29
C LEU A 57 3.46 -3.78 14.96
N PHE A 58 2.59 -2.85 14.57
CA PHE A 58 2.73 -2.15 13.30
C PHE A 58 3.97 -1.26 13.29
N ASP A 59 4.24 -0.54 14.37
CA ASP A 59 5.42 0.32 14.45
C ASP A 59 6.71 -0.49 14.32
N GLU A 60 6.77 -1.63 14.97
CA GLU A 60 7.95 -2.50 14.88
C GLU A 60 8.16 -2.98 13.45
N PHE A 61 7.08 -3.38 12.80
CA PHE A 61 7.16 -3.80 11.40
C PHE A 61 7.62 -2.66 10.49
N LEU A 62 6.96 -1.51 10.62
CA LEU A 62 7.22 -0.37 9.73
C LEU A 62 8.63 0.20 9.89
N SER A 63 9.23 0.05 11.08
CA SER A 63 10.55 0.61 11.35
C SER A 63 11.64 -0.02 10.46
N GLU A 64 11.36 -1.16 9.84
CA GLU A 64 12.35 -1.87 9.04
C GLU A 64 12.32 -1.50 7.56
N TYR A 65 11.36 -0.69 7.13
CA TYR A 65 11.18 -0.44 5.70
C TYR A 65 11.10 1.05 5.40
N THR A 66 11.29 1.39 4.12
CA THR A 66 11.20 2.76 3.66
C THR A 66 9.75 3.16 3.49
N ILE A 67 9.35 4.27 4.14
CA ILE A 67 8.01 4.83 4.00
C ILE A 67 8.07 5.96 2.97
N ILE A 68 7.22 5.89 1.95
CA ILE A 68 7.17 6.90 0.90
C ILE A 68 5.99 7.82 1.15
N GLY A 69 6.28 9.11 1.27
CA GLY A 69 5.25 10.13 1.50
C GLY A 69 4.54 10.53 0.22
N ILE A 70 3.50 11.34 0.40
CA ILE A 70 2.74 11.93 -0.70
C ILE A 70 3.30 13.33 -0.94
N ASP A 71 3.98 13.52 -2.05
CA ASP A 71 4.51 14.82 -2.42
C ASP A 71 3.71 15.43 -3.57
N GLU A 72 4.19 16.57 -4.07
CA GLU A 72 3.49 17.26 -5.16
C GLU A 72 3.42 16.40 -6.41
N ASN A 73 4.50 15.66 -6.72
CA ASN A 73 4.54 14.85 -7.93
C ASN A 73 3.54 13.70 -7.88
N VAL A 74 3.45 13.04 -6.73
CA VAL A 74 2.45 11.98 -6.53
C VAL A 74 1.05 12.55 -6.67
N SER A 75 0.82 13.74 -6.11
CA SER A 75 -0.50 14.39 -6.16
C SER A 75 -0.91 14.72 -7.60
N ARG A 76 0.01 15.12 -8.44
CA ARG A 76 -0.28 15.40 -9.84
C ARG A 76 -0.68 14.13 -10.59
N ILE A 77 0.02 13.03 -10.31
CA ILE A 77 -0.32 11.73 -10.91
C ILE A 77 -1.69 11.27 -10.44
N TYR A 78 -1.97 11.43 -9.13
CA TYR A 78 -3.27 11.09 -8.57
C TYR A 78 -4.40 11.81 -9.33
N GLY A 79 -4.27 13.12 -9.53
CA GLY A 79 -5.32 13.90 -10.19
C GLY A 79 -5.58 13.44 -11.61
N LYS A 80 -4.53 13.18 -12.37
CA LYS A 80 -4.67 12.70 -13.74
C LYS A 80 -5.30 11.30 -13.77
N THR A 81 -4.81 10.42 -12.90
CA THR A 81 -5.31 9.04 -12.84
C THR A 81 -6.78 9.00 -12.47
N LYS A 82 -7.18 9.76 -11.46
CA LYS A 82 -8.57 9.81 -11.04
C LYS A 82 -9.47 10.32 -12.16
N ALA A 83 -9.05 11.37 -12.86
CA ALA A 83 -9.84 11.91 -13.96
C ALA A 83 -10.04 10.86 -15.05
N GLU A 84 -8.99 10.10 -15.39
CA GLU A 84 -9.09 9.05 -16.39
C GLU A 84 -10.04 7.93 -15.97
N LEU A 85 -10.00 7.55 -14.69
CA LEU A 85 -10.89 6.51 -14.17
C LEU A 85 -12.35 6.97 -14.21
N VAL A 86 -12.62 8.21 -13.81
CA VAL A 86 -13.96 8.77 -13.83
C VAL A 86 -14.52 8.79 -15.26
N LEU A 87 -13.69 9.20 -16.21
CA LEU A 87 -14.11 9.23 -17.61
C LEU A 87 -14.44 7.85 -18.16
N LYS A 88 -13.77 6.83 -17.68
CA LYS A 88 -14.01 5.45 -18.10
C LYS A 88 -15.14 4.78 -17.31
N GLY A 89 -15.67 5.46 -16.30
CA GLY A 89 -16.69 4.87 -15.44
C GLY A 89 -16.17 3.80 -14.50
N VAL A 90 -14.88 3.79 -14.24
CA VAL A 90 -14.25 2.82 -13.34
C VAL A 90 -14.20 3.40 -11.93
N ASN A 91 -14.76 2.67 -10.97
CA ASN A 91 -14.89 3.13 -9.59
C ASN A 91 -13.87 2.43 -8.71
N ILE A 92 -12.84 3.17 -8.30
CA ILE A 92 -11.75 2.66 -7.45
C ILE A 92 -11.73 3.48 -6.15
N PRO A 93 -11.60 2.82 -4.98
CA PRO A 93 -11.50 3.57 -3.72
C PRO A 93 -10.34 4.56 -3.72
N GLU A 94 -10.56 5.70 -3.05
CA GLU A 94 -9.59 6.80 -3.04
C GLU A 94 -8.21 6.38 -2.60
N ASN A 95 -8.12 5.61 -1.50
CA ASN A 95 -6.81 5.22 -0.98
C ASN A 95 -6.02 4.40 -2.00
N GLU A 96 -6.71 3.58 -2.78
CA GLU A 96 -6.04 2.76 -3.79
C GLU A 96 -5.50 3.60 -4.93
N ILE A 97 -6.19 4.67 -5.29
CA ILE A 97 -5.71 5.59 -6.32
C ILE A 97 -4.43 6.28 -5.84
N TRP A 98 -4.40 6.71 -4.57
CA TRP A 98 -3.21 7.33 -3.98
C TRP A 98 -2.02 6.36 -3.95
N ILE A 99 -2.28 5.10 -3.60
CA ILE A 99 -1.24 4.07 -3.57
C ILE A 99 -0.69 3.83 -4.98
N ALA A 100 -1.59 3.75 -5.97
CA ALA A 100 -1.18 3.57 -7.36
C ALA A 100 -0.34 4.74 -7.85
N ALA A 101 -0.72 5.97 -7.50
CA ALA A 101 0.04 7.16 -7.87
C ALA A 101 1.44 7.14 -7.24
N THR A 102 1.53 6.70 -5.99
CA THR A 102 2.81 6.58 -5.29
C THR A 102 3.72 5.58 -6.00
N ALA A 103 3.16 4.42 -6.36
CA ALA A 103 3.93 3.40 -7.06
C ALA A 103 4.39 3.90 -8.44
N ASN A 104 3.50 4.57 -9.16
CA ASN A 104 3.82 5.09 -10.49
C ASN A 104 4.98 6.07 -10.45
N HIS A 105 4.91 7.05 -9.54
CA HIS A 105 5.96 8.08 -9.46
C HIS A 105 7.31 7.48 -9.08
N ASN A 106 7.31 6.46 -8.25
CA ASN A 106 8.55 5.87 -7.72
C ASN A 106 9.00 4.64 -8.50
N ASN A 107 8.33 4.32 -9.60
CA ASN A 107 8.64 3.15 -10.44
C ASN A 107 8.64 1.85 -9.64
N LEU A 108 7.64 1.68 -8.77
CA LEU A 108 7.50 0.49 -7.93
C LEU A 108 6.38 -0.38 -8.46
N ARG A 109 6.55 -1.69 -8.29
CA ARG A 109 5.49 -2.65 -8.58
C ARG A 109 4.61 -2.79 -7.34
N ILE A 110 3.29 -2.76 -7.52
CA ILE A 110 2.36 -2.92 -6.40
C ILE A 110 2.17 -4.41 -6.11
N ILE A 111 2.37 -4.78 -4.85
CA ILE A 111 2.11 -6.14 -4.36
C ILE A 111 0.87 -6.08 -3.49
N SER A 112 -0.23 -6.68 -3.97
CA SER A 112 -1.53 -6.59 -3.31
C SER A 112 -2.36 -7.83 -3.64
N TYR A 113 -3.26 -8.18 -2.74
CA TYR A 113 -4.28 -9.17 -3.01
C TYR A 113 -5.57 -8.54 -3.57
N ASP A 114 -5.59 -7.21 -3.69
CA ASP A 114 -6.75 -6.49 -4.20
C ASP A 114 -6.70 -6.41 -5.72
N GLU A 115 -7.75 -6.89 -6.37
CA GLU A 115 -7.81 -6.92 -7.83
C GLU A 115 -7.97 -5.53 -8.45
N HIS A 116 -8.38 -4.53 -7.67
CA HIS A 116 -8.53 -3.16 -8.18
C HIS A 116 -7.25 -2.63 -8.81
N PHE A 117 -6.09 -3.06 -8.31
CA PHE A 117 -4.81 -2.56 -8.82
C PHE A 117 -4.49 -3.06 -10.23
N SER A 118 -5.18 -4.07 -10.71
CA SER A 118 -4.94 -4.57 -12.07
C SER A 118 -5.26 -3.52 -13.13
N CYS A 119 -6.15 -2.57 -12.86
CA CYS A 119 -6.51 -1.53 -13.82
C CYS A 119 -5.39 -0.49 -14.01
N PHE A 120 -4.38 -0.49 -13.15
CA PHE A 120 -3.23 0.39 -13.26
C PHE A 120 -2.03 -0.28 -13.95
N SER A 121 -2.16 -1.55 -14.30
CA SER A 121 -1.09 -2.29 -14.98
C SER A 121 -1.06 -1.94 -16.45
N GLU A 122 0.12 -1.94 -17.00
CA GLU A 122 0.33 -1.69 -18.43
C GLU A 122 0.11 -2.94 -19.25
#